data_57d60d0f33d0c24109b69572cb94617e
#
_entry.id   57d60d0f33d0c24109b69572cb94617e
#
_cell.length_a   1.000
_cell.length_b   1.000
_cell.length_c   1.000
_cell.angle_alpha   90.00
_cell.angle_beta   90.00
_cell.angle_gamma   90.00
#
_symmetry.space_group_name_H-M   'P 1'
#
loop_
_entity.id
_entity.type
_entity.pdbx_description
1 polymer ?
#
loop_
_entity_poly.entity_id
_entity_poly.type
_entity_poly.pdbx_seq_one_letter_code
_entity_poly.pdbx_strand_id
1 'polypeptide(L)'
;MENAQPAVSLLIPIYNVERYLPECLDSAVGQTLMDIEVICINDGSTDSSPEIISRYAAKDDRIKVIDKPNSGYGCSMNLGLQEATGEYVGILESDDFFEPDALESLYRAAKEHDADVVKADFWFYWSVPEPRDERFGWVDEGIEGVVAPLDCPEVFFRKPSIWSAIYRREFLESNDIRFLETPGASYQDAGFNFKVWAAAETAVLVNKPILHYRQDNESSSVNSPGKVFCVCDEYAEMHRYVERFAGDKKKELIRLLVRMRFDSYMWNYERLSESLRSEFFPRMRDDLAAENARGVYDRSLFDDIKQWRRELIVDHPDLFQLQYSSVGGGGLSTAWRYFRAGGFPYLINAYRVSRR
;
A
#
# COMPACT_ATOMS: atom_id res chain seq x y z
N MET A 1 -14.37 36.79 8.64
CA MET A 1 -15.05 35.62 8.06
C MET A 1 -14.32 34.44 8.65
N GLU A 2 -14.98 33.61 9.47
CA GLU A 2 -14.42 32.32 9.84
C GLU A 2 -14.12 31.59 8.53
N ASN A 3 -12.88 31.16 8.33
CA ASN A 3 -12.52 30.32 7.19
C ASN A 3 -13.36 29.04 7.35
N ALA A 4 -14.31 28.82 6.44
CA ALA A 4 -15.06 27.57 6.42
C ALA A 4 -14.03 26.44 6.30
N GLN A 5 -14.24 25.35 7.03
CA GLN A 5 -13.38 24.15 6.98
C GLN A 5 -13.42 23.58 5.55
N PRO A 6 -12.30 23.35 4.89
CA PRO A 6 -12.28 22.72 3.58
C PRO A 6 -12.95 21.34 3.59
N ALA A 7 -13.60 20.95 2.49
CA ALA A 7 -14.15 19.62 2.35
C ALA A 7 -13.05 18.55 2.35
N VAL A 8 -11.94 18.81 1.64
CA VAL A 8 -10.81 17.87 1.55
C VAL A 8 -9.47 18.62 1.67
N SER A 9 -8.57 18.10 2.51
CA SER A 9 -7.14 18.40 2.47
C SER A 9 -6.43 17.36 1.59
N LEU A 10 -5.89 17.80 0.46
CA LEU A 10 -5.15 16.93 -0.44
C LEU A 10 -3.66 17.01 -0.14
N LEU A 11 -3.06 15.91 0.32
CA LEU A 11 -1.65 15.80 0.64
C LEU A 11 -0.85 15.32 -0.58
N ILE A 12 0.21 16.06 -0.95
CA ILE A 12 1.09 15.73 -2.07
C ILE A 12 2.53 15.66 -1.55
N PRO A 13 3.08 14.45 -1.27
CA PRO A 13 4.48 14.29 -0.91
C PRO A 13 5.36 14.45 -2.15
N ILE A 14 6.41 15.28 -2.06
CA ILE A 14 7.23 15.66 -3.20
C ILE A 14 8.71 15.46 -2.88
N TYR A 15 9.39 14.64 -3.69
CA TYR A 15 10.84 14.49 -3.64
C TYR A 15 11.44 14.13 -4.99
N ASN A 16 12.17 15.10 -5.62
CA ASN A 16 12.88 14.90 -6.90
C ASN A 16 11.98 14.33 -8.01
N VAL A 17 10.90 15.03 -8.36
CA VAL A 17 9.85 14.57 -9.29
C VAL A 17 9.49 15.64 -10.33
N GLU A 18 10.41 16.54 -10.64
CA GLU A 18 10.21 17.70 -11.54
C GLU A 18 9.53 17.35 -12.88
N ARG A 19 9.77 16.12 -13.37
CA ARG A 19 9.24 15.66 -14.66
C ARG A 19 7.71 15.49 -14.65
N TYR A 20 7.15 14.97 -13.55
CA TYR A 20 5.74 14.58 -13.46
C TYR A 20 4.91 15.57 -12.64
N LEU A 21 5.55 16.34 -11.78
CA LEU A 21 4.93 17.26 -10.84
C LEU A 21 3.97 18.28 -11.49
N PRO A 22 4.23 18.86 -12.69
CA PRO A 22 3.26 19.74 -13.32
C PRO A 22 1.92 19.09 -13.61
N GLU A 23 1.90 17.85 -14.14
CA GLU A 23 0.66 17.09 -14.44
C GLU A 23 -0.10 16.75 -13.16
N CYS A 24 0.61 16.35 -12.10
CA CYS A 24 0.05 16.12 -10.78
C CYS A 24 -0.65 17.37 -10.24
N LEU A 25 0.06 18.51 -10.20
CA LEU A 25 -0.49 19.78 -9.69
C LEU A 25 -1.62 20.33 -10.55
N ASP A 26 -1.54 20.22 -11.88
CA ASP A 26 -2.64 20.60 -12.78
C ASP A 26 -3.91 19.81 -12.45
N SER A 27 -3.79 18.51 -12.20
CA SER A 27 -4.93 17.67 -11.83
C SER A 27 -5.49 17.99 -10.43
N ALA A 28 -4.62 18.39 -9.49
CA ALA A 28 -5.02 18.78 -8.15
C ALA A 28 -5.79 20.09 -8.12
N VAL A 29 -5.29 21.14 -8.83
CA VAL A 29 -5.97 22.45 -8.87
C VAL A 29 -7.17 22.45 -9.81
N GLY A 30 -7.21 21.54 -10.78
CA GLY A 30 -8.29 21.35 -11.76
C GLY A 30 -9.50 20.57 -11.26
N GLN A 31 -9.56 20.20 -9.98
CA GLN A 31 -10.70 19.45 -9.43
C GLN A 31 -12.00 20.27 -9.46
N THR A 32 -13.12 19.58 -9.75
CA THR A 32 -14.46 20.19 -9.74
C THR A 32 -14.93 20.56 -8.33
N LEU A 33 -14.45 19.84 -7.31
CA LEU A 33 -14.63 20.21 -5.90
C LEU A 33 -13.70 21.39 -5.57
N MET A 34 -14.29 22.60 -5.47
CA MET A 34 -13.52 23.84 -5.26
C MET A 34 -13.09 24.06 -3.81
N ASP A 35 -13.86 23.54 -2.86
CA ASP A 35 -13.62 23.70 -1.42
C ASP A 35 -12.57 22.72 -0.90
N ILE A 36 -11.34 22.88 -1.37
CA ILE A 36 -10.19 22.04 -1.01
C ILE A 36 -9.00 22.91 -0.60
N GLU A 37 -8.11 22.33 0.18
CA GLU A 37 -6.73 22.78 0.34
C GLU A 37 -5.76 21.75 -0.24
N VAL A 38 -4.70 22.18 -0.85
CA VAL A 38 -3.65 21.33 -1.42
C VAL A 38 -2.36 21.56 -0.63
N ILE A 39 -1.89 20.55 0.08
CA ILE A 39 -0.70 20.63 0.93
C ILE A 39 0.45 19.94 0.21
N CYS A 40 1.34 20.73 -0.39
CA CYS A 40 2.55 20.27 -1.04
C CYS A 40 3.67 20.12 -0.01
N ILE A 41 4.13 18.89 0.26
CA ILE A 41 5.18 18.60 1.22
C ILE A 41 6.48 18.30 0.47
N ASN A 42 7.36 19.31 0.35
CA ASN A 42 8.67 19.16 -0.27
C ASN A 42 9.67 18.56 0.72
N ASP A 43 10.05 17.31 0.52
CA ASP A 43 10.98 16.54 1.35
C ASP A 43 12.44 16.79 0.96
N GLY A 44 12.82 18.07 0.79
CA GLY A 44 14.19 18.48 0.48
C GLY A 44 14.62 18.11 -0.94
N SER A 45 13.76 18.34 -1.94
CA SER A 45 14.11 18.13 -3.35
C SER A 45 15.30 18.99 -3.77
N THR A 46 16.11 18.43 -4.66
CA THR A 46 17.33 19.06 -5.22
C THR A 46 17.25 19.32 -6.73
N ASP A 47 16.15 18.92 -7.35
CA ASP A 47 15.77 19.22 -8.73
C ASP A 47 14.91 20.49 -8.81
N SER A 48 14.21 20.75 -9.91
CA SER A 48 13.35 21.93 -10.10
C SER A 48 11.97 21.81 -9.42
N SER A 49 11.72 20.77 -8.60
CA SER A 49 10.43 20.62 -7.92
C SER A 49 10.06 21.82 -7.04
N PRO A 50 10.97 22.43 -6.22
CA PRO A 50 10.65 23.60 -5.41
C PRO A 50 10.19 24.80 -6.23
N GLU A 51 10.82 25.07 -7.38
CA GLU A 51 10.45 26.16 -8.29
C GLU A 51 9.09 25.91 -8.94
N ILE A 52 8.77 24.64 -9.25
CA ILE A 52 7.47 24.26 -9.80
C ILE A 52 6.39 24.52 -8.75
N ILE A 53 6.54 24.03 -7.53
CA ILE A 53 5.58 24.25 -6.43
C ILE A 53 5.34 25.74 -6.22
N SER A 54 6.41 26.54 -6.14
CA SER A 54 6.33 27.99 -5.93
C SER A 54 5.53 28.71 -7.03
N ARG A 55 5.65 28.26 -8.28
CA ARG A 55 4.88 28.84 -9.41
C ARG A 55 3.38 28.52 -9.32
N TYR A 56 3.01 27.34 -8.81
CA TYR A 56 1.61 26.99 -8.61
C TYR A 56 1.02 27.70 -7.40
N ALA A 57 1.72 27.74 -6.27
CA ALA A 57 1.30 28.43 -5.06
C ALA A 57 1.12 29.97 -5.27
N ALA A 58 1.91 30.57 -6.18
CA ALA A 58 1.73 31.99 -6.54
C ALA A 58 0.45 32.25 -7.37
N LYS A 59 -0.22 31.22 -7.90
CA LYS A 59 -1.41 31.35 -8.77
C LYS A 59 -2.70 30.82 -8.13
N ASP A 60 -2.59 29.99 -7.09
CA ASP A 60 -3.73 29.35 -6.45
C ASP A 60 -3.55 29.37 -4.92
N ASP A 61 -4.36 30.19 -4.25
CA ASP A 61 -4.31 30.39 -2.78
C ASP A 61 -4.70 29.13 -1.98
N ARG A 62 -5.24 28.11 -2.63
CA ARG A 62 -5.54 26.82 -1.99
C ARG A 62 -4.28 26.00 -1.71
N ILE A 63 -3.16 26.32 -2.37
CA ILE A 63 -1.90 25.58 -2.22
C ILE A 63 -1.13 26.11 -1.01
N LYS A 64 -0.88 25.20 -0.07
CA LYS A 64 0.03 25.40 1.06
C LYS A 64 1.33 24.65 0.80
N VAL A 65 2.47 25.26 1.07
CA VAL A 65 3.79 24.68 0.85
C VAL A 65 4.47 24.42 2.18
N ILE A 66 4.96 23.21 2.37
CA ILE A 66 5.78 22.79 3.50
C ILE A 66 7.15 22.38 2.95
N ASP A 67 8.17 23.20 3.18
CA ASP A 67 9.55 22.87 2.85
C ASP A 67 10.27 22.32 4.07
N LYS A 68 10.92 21.16 3.95
CA LYS A 68 11.69 20.56 5.03
C LYS A 68 12.92 19.82 4.51
N PRO A 69 13.94 19.60 5.38
CA PRO A 69 15.01 18.67 5.04
C PRO A 69 14.47 17.25 4.80
N ASN A 70 15.12 16.50 3.90
CA ASN A 70 14.71 15.14 3.62
C ASN A 70 14.71 14.29 4.90
N SER A 71 13.57 13.72 5.23
CA SER A 71 13.37 12.83 6.40
C SER A 71 12.53 11.60 6.07
N GLY A 72 12.19 11.42 4.80
CA GLY A 72 11.46 10.28 4.29
C GLY A 72 9.94 10.47 4.21
N TYR A 73 9.33 9.55 3.48
CA TYR A 73 7.90 9.58 3.13
C TYR A 73 6.99 9.64 4.36
N GLY A 74 7.20 8.74 5.34
CA GLY A 74 6.36 8.67 6.54
C GLY A 74 6.34 9.97 7.35
N CYS A 75 7.52 10.61 7.54
CA CYS A 75 7.61 11.91 8.20
C CYS A 75 6.87 12.99 7.41
N SER A 76 7.01 13.01 6.08
CA SER A 76 6.33 13.98 5.22
C SER A 76 4.82 13.82 5.30
N MET A 77 4.32 12.60 5.22
CA MET A 77 2.89 12.31 5.31
C MET A 77 2.31 12.64 6.68
N ASN A 78 3.01 12.31 7.78
CA ASN A 78 2.57 12.66 9.13
C ASN A 78 2.51 14.17 9.35
N LEU A 79 3.46 14.92 8.80
CA LEU A 79 3.43 16.38 8.83
C LEU A 79 2.23 16.92 8.02
N GLY A 80 1.97 16.37 6.83
CA GLY A 80 0.79 16.73 6.05
C GLY A 80 -0.52 16.43 6.79
N LEU A 81 -0.63 15.28 7.47
CA LEU A 81 -1.78 14.94 8.31
C LEU A 81 -1.96 15.91 9.49
N GLN A 82 -0.87 16.39 10.07
CA GLN A 82 -0.92 17.38 11.16
C GLN A 82 -1.40 18.76 10.69
N GLU A 83 -1.01 19.18 9.49
CA GLU A 83 -1.36 20.49 8.92
C GLU A 83 -2.72 20.50 8.21
N ALA A 84 -3.31 19.32 7.96
CA ALA A 84 -4.61 19.17 7.33
C ALA A 84 -5.73 19.73 8.20
N THR A 85 -6.59 20.59 7.61
CA THR A 85 -7.74 21.20 8.28
C THR A 85 -9.08 20.78 7.70
N GLY A 86 -9.08 20.10 6.56
CA GLY A 86 -10.27 19.62 5.87
C GLY A 86 -11.08 18.60 6.66
N GLU A 87 -12.33 18.41 6.30
CA GLU A 87 -13.18 17.38 6.87
C GLU A 87 -12.65 15.98 6.55
N TYR A 88 -12.18 15.79 5.32
CA TYR A 88 -11.50 14.58 4.84
C TYR A 88 -10.07 14.88 4.40
N VAL A 89 -9.25 13.84 4.38
CA VAL A 89 -7.88 13.88 3.85
C VAL A 89 -7.79 12.97 2.64
N GLY A 90 -7.28 13.47 1.52
CA GLY A 90 -6.89 12.71 0.34
C GLY A 90 -5.37 12.69 0.18
N ILE A 91 -4.86 11.74 -0.57
CA ILE A 91 -3.44 11.61 -0.90
C ILE A 91 -3.30 11.54 -2.42
N LEU A 92 -2.36 12.29 -2.97
CA LEU A 92 -1.98 12.21 -4.38
C LEU A 92 -0.47 12.09 -4.47
N GLU A 93 0.03 10.97 -4.99
CA GLU A 93 1.46 10.80 -5.23
C GLU A 93 1.91 11.74 -6.35
N SER A 94 3.09 12.32 -6.19
CA SER A 94 3.54 13.44 -7.03
C SER A 94 3.91 13.06 -8.48
N ASP A 95 3.89 11.78 -8.82
CA ASP A 95 4.05 11.26 -10.19
C ASP A 95 2.73 10.75 -10.81
N ASP A 96 1.63 10.80 -10.06
CA ASP A 96 0.28 10.42 -10.46
C ASP A 96 -0.60 11.64 -10.78
N PHE A 97 -1.80 11.41 -11.30
CA PHE A 97 -2.78 12.48 -11.54
C PHE A 97 -4.23 11.98 -11.40
N PHE A 98 -5.10 12.88 -10.97
CA PHE A 98 -6.52 12.64 -10.77
C PHE A 98 -7.36 12.88 -12.03
N GLU A 99 -8.49 12.17 -12.12
CA GLU A 99 -9.63 12.58 -12.96
C GLU A 99 -10.22 13.90 -12.44
N PRO A 100 -10.81 14.74 -13.31
CA PRO A 100 -11.28 16.07 -12.91
C PRO A 100 -12.32 16.10 -11.79
N ASP A 101 -13.15 15.08 -11.66
CA ASP A 101 -14.22 14.97 -10.66
C ASP A 101 -13.91 13.92 -9.56
N ALA A 102 -12.64 13.58 -9.36
CA ALA A 102 -12.21 12.57 -8.41
C ALA A 102 -12.64 12.92 -6.98
N LEU A 103 -12.21 14.08 -6.48
CA LEU A 103 -12.50 14.49 -5.10
C LEU A 103 -13.99 14.75 -4.88
N GLU A 104 -14.71 15.31 -5.86
CA GLU A 104 -16.16 15.51 -5.77
C GLU A 104 -16.91 14.18 -5.65
N SER A 105 -16.52 13.19 -6.45
CA SER A 105 -17.13 11.85 -6.44
C SER A 105 -16.92 11.16 -5.10
N LEU A 106 -15.69 11.21 -4.56
CA LEU A 106 -15.36 10.62 -3.26
C LEU A 106 -16.08 11.34 -2.11
N TYR A 107 -16.03 12.69 -2.11
CA TYR A 107 -16.63 13.49 -1.04
C TYR A 107 -18.15 13.32 -0.98
N ARG A 108 -18.82 13.29 -2.15
CA ARG A 108 -20.26 13.02 -2.22
C ARG A 108 -20.60 11.67 -1.60
N ALA A 109 -19.89 10.60 -1.98
CA ALA A 109 -20.11 9.28 -1.40
C ALA A 109 -19.83 9.25 0.11
N ALA A 110 -18.81 9.97 0.58
CA ALA A 110 -18.50 10.11 1.99
C ALA A 110 -19.63 10.75 2.78
N LYS A 111 -20.24 11.82 2.25
CA LYS A 111 -21.36 12.53 2.89
C LYS A 111 -22.67 11.75 2.84
N GLU A 112 -22.92 11.01 1.75
CA GLU A 112 -24.13 10.21 1.58
C GLU A 112 -24.22 9.07 2.61
N HIS A 113 -23.07 8.48 2.96
CA HIS A 113 -23.02 7.30 3.83
C HIS A 113 -22.38 7.56 5.20
N ASP A 114 -22.04 8.80 5.52
CA ASP A 114 -21.29 9.17 6.74
C ASP A 114 -20.04 8.30 6.97
N ALA A 115 -19.29 8.08 5.88
CA ALA A 115 -18.22 7.09 5.86
C ALA A 115 -16.93 7.58 6.54
N ASP A 116 -16.21 6.65 7.19
CA ASP A 116 -14.86 6.88 7.70
C ASP A 116 -13.85 6.93 6.53
N VAL A 117 -14.10 6.09 5.52
CA VAL A 117 -13.24 5.90 4.36
C VAL A 117 -14.09 5.76 3.10
N VAL A 118 -13.72 6.46 2.04
CA VAL A 118 -14.23 6.20 0.69
C VAL A 118 -13.06 5.85 -0.20
N LYS A 119 -13.16 4.71 -0.87
CA LYS A 119 -12.11 4.21 -1.75
C LYS A 119 -12.69 3.90 -3.13
N ALA A 120 -11.94 4.23 -4.17
CA ALA A 120 -12.38 4.06 -5.56
C ALA A 120 -11.40 3.22 -6.38
N ASP A 121 -11.82 2.83 -7.58
CA ASP A 121 -10.98 2.23 -8.59
C ASP A 121 -9.95 3.23 -9.12
N PHE A 122 -8.99 2.73 -9.87
CA PHE A 122 -7.98 3.56 -10.51
C PHE A 122 -7.50 2.93 -11.82
N TRP A 123 -6.71 3.69 -12.59
CA TRP A 123 -6.03 3.21 -13.78
C TRP A 123 -4.56 2.94 -13.47
N PHE A 124 -4.02 1.79 -13.91
CA PHE A 124 -2.59 1.68 -14.19
C PHE A 124 -2.33 2.47 -15.48
N TYR A 125 -1.39 3.42 -15.42
CA TYR A 125 -1.11 4.33 -16.52
C TYR A 125 0.33 4.19 -17.00
N TRP A 126 0.53 4.15 -18.32
CA TRP A 126 1.83 4.21 -18.98
C TRP A 126 1.83 5.37 -19.96
N SER A 127 2.85 6.25 -19.92
CA SER A 127 3.00 7.37 -20.84
C SER A 127 3.76 7.00 -22.11
N VAL A 128 4.52 5.90 -22.12
CA VAL A 128 5.34 5.46 -23.23
C VAL A 128 5.08 3.97 -23.55
N PRO A 129 5.21 3.51 -24.83
CA PRO A 129 5.50 4.32 -26.04
C PRO A 129 4.34 5.21 -26.47
N GLU A 130 3.10 4.91 -26.07
CA GLU A 130 1.88 5.69 -26.24
C GLU A 130 1.07 5.66 -24.93
N PRO A 131 0.35 6.74 -24.56
CA PRO A 131 -0.50 6.76 -23.39
C PRO A 131 -1.52 5.62 -23.40
N ARG A 132 -1.58 4.84 -22.31
CA ARG A 132 -2.56 3.76 -22.15
C ARG A 132 -2.93 3.56 -20.70
N ASP A 133 -4.15 3.13 -20.49
CA ASP A 133 -4.74 2.83 -19.19
C ASP A 133 -5.18 1.36 -19.13
N GLU A 134 -5.03 0.78 -17.94
CA GLU A 134 -5.58 -0.52 -17.59
C GLU A 134 -6.29 -0.38 -16.23
N ARG A 135 -7.60 -0.68 -16.20
CA ARG A 135 -8.39 -0.48 -14.98
C ARG A 135 -8.03 -1.48 -13.90
N PHE A 136 -7.84 -0.96 -12.68
CA PHE A 136 -7.88 -1.74 -11.46
C PHE A 136 -9.23 -1.50 -10.78
N GLY A 137 -10.05 -2.54 -10.66
CA GLY A 137 -11.38 -2.47 -10.06
C GLY A 137 -11.45 -3.17 -8.70
N TRP A 138 -12.00 -2.48 -7.71
CA TRP A 138 -12.39 -3.12 -6.45
C TRP A 138 -13.63 -3.98 -6.65
N VAL A 139 -14.50 -3.55 -7.57
CA VAL A 139 -15.81 -4.11 -7.85
C VAL A 139 -15.77 -5.36 -8.72
N ASP A 140 -14.74 -5.56 -9.53
CA ASP A 140 -14.58 -6.74 -10.39
C ASP A 140 -14.63 -8.07 -9.62
N GLU A 141 -14.52 -8.00 -8.29
CA GLU A 141 -14.63 -9.14 -7.38
C GLU A 141 -15.91 -9.10 -6.51
N GLY A 142 -16.88 -8.27 -6.88
CA GLY A 142 -18.18 -8.22 -6.20
C GLY A 142 -18.22 -7.43 -4.91
N ILE A 143 -17.21 -6.56 -4.65
CA ILE A 143 -17.15 -5.73 -3.45
C ILE A 143 -17.46 -4.29 -3.85
N GLU A 144 -18.68 -3.85 -3.65
CA GLU A 144 -19.16 -2.50 -3.97
C GLU A 144 -20.08 -1.95 -2.87
N GLY A 145 -20.11 -0.62 -2.76
CA GLY A 145 -21.00 0.07 -1.85
C GLY A 145 -20.48 0.13 -0.42
N VAL A 146 -21.38 0.14 0.55
CA VAL A 146 -21.04 0.28 1.97
C VAL A 146 -20.61 -1.05 2.55
N VAL A 147 -19.43 -1.08 3.16
CA VAL A 147 -18.88 -2.27 3.82
C VAL A 147 -18.37 -1.94 5.22
N ALA A 148 -18.50 -2.90 6.14
CA ALA A 148 -17.71 -2.95 7.36
C ALA A 148 -16.45 -3.80 7.04
N PRO A 149 -15.23 -3.25 7.14
CA PRO A 149 -14.03 -3.96 6.67
C PRO A 149 -13.81 -5.35 7.27
N LEU A 150 -14.16 -5.55 8.53
CA LEU A 150 -14.04 -6.87 9.18
C LEU A 150 -15.06 -7.90 8.69
N ASP A 151 -16.19 -7.46 8.14
CA ASP A 151 -17.19 -8.34 7.51
C ASP A 151 -16.82 -8.62 6.03
N CYS A 152 -15.82 -7.91 5.49
CA CYS A 152 -15.32 -8.03 4.12
C CYS A 152 -13.78 -8.15 4.13
N PRO A 153 -13.20 -9.24 4.64
CA PRO A 153 -11.76 -9.37 4.87
C PRO A 153 -10.91 -9.28 3.60
N GLU A 154 -11.52 -9.41 2.42
CA GLU A 154 -10.86 -9.27 1.12
C GLU A 154 -10.22 -7.89 0.95
N VAL A 155 -10.78 -6.83 1.57
CA VAL A 155 -10.22 -5.47 1.50
C VAL A 155 -8.79 -5.39 2.06
N PHE A 156 -8.45 -6.26 3.03
CA PHE A 156 -7.11 -6.32 3.61
C PHE A 156 -6.06 -6.94 2.66
N PHE A 157 -6.48 -7.73 1.69
CA PHE A 157 -5.58 -8.47 0.79
C PHE A 157 -5.38 -7.79 -0.55
N ARG A 158 -6.05 -6.65 -0.75
CA ARG A 158 -5.94 -5.84 -1.97
C ARG A 158 -4.73 -4.92 -1.93
N LYS A 159 -4.36 -4.38 -3.10
CA LYS A 159 -3.31 -3.37 -3.23
C LYS A 159 -3.58 -2.20 -2.28
N PRO A 160 -2.62 -1.80 -1.43
CA PRO A 160 -2.79 -0.69 -0.49
C PRO A 160 -2.69 0.66 -1.22
N SER A 161 -3.62 0.92 -2.16
CA SER A 161 -3.68 2.15 -2.96
C SER A 161 -4.22 3.30 -2.13
N ILE A 162 -3.44 3.81 -1.17
CA ILE A 162 -3.86 4.88 -0.24
C ILE A 162 -4.28 6.17 -0.95
N TRP A 163 -3.77 6.39 -2.15
CA TRP A 163 -4.03 7.52 -3.01
C TRP A 163 -5.33 7.43 -3.82
N SER A 164 -6.02 6.30 -3.84
CA SER A 164 -7.36 6.15 -4.47
C SER A 164 -8.50 6.31 -3.47
N ALA A 165 -8.32 7.11 -2.41
CA ALA A 165 -9.26 7.22 -1.31
C ALA A 165 -9.25 8.62 -0.68
N ILE A 166 -10.33 8.90 0.08
CA ILE A 166 -10.35 9.94 1.12
C ILE A 166 -10.69 9.32 2.46
N TYR A 167 -10.18 9.92 3.51
CA TYR A 167 -10.29 9.45 4.90
C TYR A 167 -10.86 10.57 5.76
N ARG A 168 -11.85 10.30 6.59
CA ARG A 168 -12.34 11.29 7.55
C ARG A 168 -11.20 11.69 8.48
N ARG A 169 -10.87 12.97 8.59
CA ARG A 169 -9.74 13.45 9.39
C ARG A 169 -9.89 13.09 10.87
N GLU A 170 -11.06 13.33 11.45
CA GLU A 170 -11.34 12.98 12.85
C GLU A 170 -11.21 11.48 13.13
N PHE A 171 -11.59 10.63 12.17
CA PHE A 171 -11.38 9.19 12.26
C PHE A 171 -9.89 8.83 12.32
N LEU A 172 -9.05 9.44 11.47
CA LEU A 172 -7.60 9.22 11.50
C LEU A 172 -6.99 9.67 12.83
N GLU A 173 -7.40 10.84 13.32
CA GLU A 173 -6.90 11.42 14.57
C GLU A 173 -7.30 10.59 15.80
N SER A 174 -8.59 10.26 15.95
CA SER A 174 -9.12 9.52 17.09
C SER A 174 -8.59 8.08 17.20
N ASN A 175 -8.23 7.49 16.06
CA ASN A 175 -7.62 6.15 16.00
C ASN A 175 -6.09 6.18 15.93
N ASP A 176 -5.45 7.37 16.02
CA ASP A 176 -4.01 7.54 15.95
C ASP A 176 -3.40 6.83 14.72
N ILE A 177 -4.04 6.99 13.56
CA ILE A 177 -3.59 6.42 12.30
C ILE A 177 -2.52 7.33 11.72
N ARG A 178 -1.27 6.85 11.74
CA ARG A 178 -0.08 7.55 11.29
C ARG A 178 0.79 6.62 10.43
N PHE A 179 1.61 7.21 9.59
CA PHE A 179 2.64 6.48 8.85
C PHE A 179 3.81 6.13 9.77
N LEU A 180 4.46 5.00 9.51
CA LEU A 180 5.71 4.67 10.19
C LEU A 180 6.84 5.55 9.62
N GLU A 181 7.57 6.23 10.51
CA GLU A 181 8.64 7.16 10.14
C GLU A 181 9.96 6.41 9.95
N THR A 182 10.05 5.67 8.86
CA THR A 182 11.28 5.01 8.41
C THR A 182 11.95 5.82 7.30
N PRO A 183 13.28 5.75 7.14
CA PRO A 183 13.99 6.46 6.08
C PRO A 183 13.52 6.06 4.68
N GLY A 184 13.31 7.04 3.83
CA GLY A 184 12.87 6.86 2.44
C GLY A 184 11.38 6.51 2.32
N ALA A 185 10.98 5.92 1.18
CA ALA A 185 9.64 5.45 0.90
C ALA A 185 9.65 3.92 0.74
N SER A 186 8.88 3.16 1.54
CA SER A 186 8.90 1.70 1.50
C SER A 186 7.84 1.07 2.41
N TYR A 187 6.80 0.48 1.83
CA TYR A 187 5.71 -0.24 2.52
C TYR A 187 4.87 0.58 3.53
N GLN A 188 5.10 1.90 3.71
CA GLN A 188 4.32 2.74 4.61
C GLN A 188 2.84 2.80 4.20
N ASP A 189 2.56 2.66 2.92
CA ASP A 189 1.21 2.52 2.36
C ASP A 189 0.49 1.28 2.92
N ALA A 190 1.18 0.15 3.03
CA ALA A 190 0.61 -1.08 3.57
C ALA A 190 0.26 -0.93 5.07
N GLY A 191 1.16 -0.32 5.87
CA GLY A 191 0.94 -0.06 7.29
C GLY A 191 -0.21 0.90 7.54
N PHE A 192 -0.26 2.00 6.80
CA PHE A 192 -1.35 2.96 6.89
C PHE A 192 -2.69 2.34 6.50
N ASN A 193 -2.76 1.69 5.34
CA ASN A 193 -3.97 1.03 4.83
C ASN A 193 -4.50 -0.04 5.80
N PHE A 194 -3.62 -0.85 6.39
CA PHE A 194 -4.01 -1.83 7.40
C PHE A 194 -4.65 -1.16 8.62
N LYS A 195 -4.04 -0.09 9.16
CA LYS A 195 -4.58 0.64 10.32
C LYS A 195 -5.95 1.23 10.02
N VAL A 196 -6.13 1.78 8.82
CA VAL A 196 -7.42 2.29 8.34
C VAL A 196 -8.46 1.18 8.35
N TRP A 197 -8.22 0.05 7.69
CA TRP A 197 -9.18 -1.06 7.64
C TRP A 197 -9.46 -1.69 9.01
N ALA A 198 -8.45 -1.76 9.87
CA ALA A 198 -8.59 -2.30 11.22
C ALA A 198 -9.46 -1.42 12.14
N ALA A 199 -9.47 -0.11 11.92
CA ALA A 199 -10.21 0.83 12.75
C ALA A 199 -11.59 1.19 12.18
N ALA A 200 -11.74 1.28 10.85
CA ALA A 200 -12.96 1.76 10.21
C ALA A 200 -14.18 0.89 10.53
N GLU A 201 -15.30 1.56 10.83
CA GLU A 201 -16.60 0.93 10.98
C GLU A 201 -17.40 0.99 9.69
N THR A 202 -17.27 2.09 8.94
CA THR A 202 -17.97 2.31 7.67
C THR A 202 -17.01 2.73 6.58
N ALA A 203 -16.90 1.89 5.55
CA ALA A 203 -16.17 2.20 4.32
C ALA A 203 -17.11 2.13 3.11
N VAL A 204 -16.85 2.97 2.12
CA VAL A 204 -17.58 2.95 0.84
C VAL A 204 -16.62 2.63 -0.29
N LEU A 205 -16.95 1.63 -1.09
CA LEU A 205 -16.20 1.25 -2.27
C LEU A 205 -16.95 1.71 -3.53
N VAL A 206 -16.32 2.62 -4.27
CA VAL A 206 -16.90 3.29 -5.44
C VAL A 206 -16.36 2.67 -6.72
N ASN A 207 -17.28 2.16 -7.55
CA ASN A 207 -16.99 1.58 -8.87
C ASN A 207 -16.73 2.67 -9.93
N LYS A 208 -15.70 3.47 -9.69
CA LYS A 208 -15.27 4.53 -10.61
C LYS A 208 -13.77 4.71 -10.50
N PRO A 209 -13.01 4.58 -11.58
CA PRO A 209 -11.59 4.95 -11.54
C PRO A 209 -11.47 6.47 -11.46
N ILE A 210 -10.64 6.94 -10.53
CA ILE A 210 -10.49 8.36 -10.19
C ILE A 210 -9.06 8.88 -10.34
N LEU A 211 -8.11 8.00 -10.57
CA LEU A 211 -6.69 8.33 -10.56
C LEU A 211 -5.94 7.47 -11.59
N HIS A 212 -4.92 8.05 -12.20
CA HIS A 212 -3.97 7.39 -13.07
C HIS A 212 -2.67 7.13 -12.30
N TYR A 213 -2.45 5.87 -11.92
CA TYR A 213 -1.25 5.41 -11.22
C TYR A 213 -0.14 5.07 -12.22
N ARG A 214 0.89 5.92 -12.27
CA ARG A 214 1.97 5.82 -13.25
C ARG A 214 2.84 4.58 -13.00
N GLN A 215 3.09 3.82 -14.08
CA GLN A 215 3.87 2.57 -14.04
C GLN A 215 5.27 2.71 -14.66
N ASP A 216 5.50 3.73 -15.46
CA ASP A 216 6.75 3.95 -16.21
C ASP A 216 7.68 5.01 -15.60
N ASN A 217 7.55 5.28 -14.30
CA ASN A 217 8.52 6.05 -13.54
C ASN A 217 9.70 5.16 -13.12
N GLU A 218 10.85 5.32 -13.81
CA GLU A 218 12.07 4.55 -13.54
C GLU A 218 12.69 4.86 -12.16
N SER A 219 12.37 6.00 -11.57
CA SER A 219 12.85 6.45 -10.25
C SER A 219 12.01 5.89 -9.09
N SER A 220 11.05 5.02 -9.37
CA SER A 220 10.19 4.41 -8.34
C SER A 220 11.03 3.74 -7.24
N SER A 221 10.62 3.98 -5.99
CA SER A 221 11.32 3.55 -4.77
C SER A 221 11.46 2.03 -4.58
N VAL A 222 10.84 1.23 -5.46
CA VAL A 222 10.72 -0.23 -5.34
C VAL A 222 12.05 -0.97 -5.37
N ASN A 223 13.10 -0.44 -6.02
CA ASN A 223 14.35 -1.17 -6.32
C ASN A 223 15.57 -0.78 -5.45
N SER A 224 15.40 -0.09 -4.31
CA SER A 224 16.51 0.38 -3.49
C SER A 224 17.08 -0.72 -2.56
N PRO A 225 18.42 -1.00 -2.59
CA PRO A 225 19.05 -2.06 -1.78
C PRO A 225 18.90 -1.89 -0.25
N GLY A 226 18.76 -0.66 0.26
CA GLY A 226 18.64 -0.37 1.69
C GLY A 226 17.31 -0.76 2.34
N LYS A 227 16.37 -1.37 1.58
CA LYS A 227 14.98 -1.58 2.01
C LYS A 227 14.59 -3.04 2.24
N VAL A 228 15.58 -3.93 2.39
CA VAL A 228 15.37 -5.39 2.52
C VAL A 228 14.44 -5.74 3.67
N PHE A 229 14.55 -5.06 4.81
CA PHE A 229 13.81 -5.34 6.04
C PHE A 229 12.68 -4.35 6.35
N CYS A 230 12.47 -3.31 5.53
CA CYS A 230 11.39 -2.33 5.78
C CYS A 230 10.01 -2.99 5.91
N VAL A 231 9.75 -4.03 5.12
CA VAL A 231 8.52 -4.83 5.25
C VAL A 231 8.36 -5.43 6.65
N CYS A 232 9.46 -5.86 7.28
CA CYS A 232 9.43 -6.41 8.64
C CYS A 232 9.08 -5.35 9.67
N ASP A 233 9.60 -4.13 9.51
CA ASP A 233 9.35 -3.01 10.41
C ASP A 233 7.88 -2.56 10.34
N GLU A 234 7.32 -2.48 9.13
CA GLU A 234 5.89 -2.19 8.92
C GLU A 234 4.99 -3.25 9.57
N TYR A 235 5.28 -4.54 9.38
CA TYR A 235 4.49 -5.61 10.02
C TYR A 235 4.67 -5.65 11.55
N ALA A 236 5.83 -5.26 12.08
CA ALA A 236 6.00 -5.08 13.51
C ALA A 236 5.14 -3.92 14.05
N GLU A 237 5.04 -2.81 13.29
CA GLU A 237 4.17 -1.68 13.64
C GLU A 237 2.68 -2.07 13.56
N MET A 238 2.25 -2.76 12.50
CA MET A 238 0.87 -3.25 12.40
C MET A 238 0.51 -4.16 13.59
N HIS A 239 1.44 -5.03 14.04
CA HIS A 239 1.23 -5.84 15.23
C HIS A 239 1.07 -4.99 16.49
N ARG A 240 1.91 -3.95 16.69
CA ARG A 240 1.76 -3.00 17.81
C ARG A 240 0.40 -2.31 17.76
N TYR A 241 -0.05 -1.91 16.58
CA TYR A 241 -1.35 -1.28 16.40
C TYR A 241 -2.50 -2.22 16.80
N VAL A 242 -2.42 -3.50 16.46
CA VAL A 242 -3.43 -4.51 16.83
C VAL A 242 -3.56 -4.70 18.33
N GLU A 243 -2.50 -4.44 19.13
CA GLU A 243 -2.56 -4.52 20.58
C GLU A 243 -3.59 -3.55 21.22
N ARG A 244 -4.03 -2.54 20.49
CA ARG A 244 -5.07 -1.59 20.93
C ARG A 244 -6.46 -2.21 20.99
N PHE A 245 -6.70 -3.30 20.27
CA PHE A 245 -7.98 -3.99 20.21
C PHE A 245 -8.03 -5.16 21.19
N ALA A 246 -9.25 -5.63 21.48
CA ALA A 246 -9.49 -6.74 22.42
C ALA A 246 -10.45 -7.77 21.84
N GLY A 247 -10.57 -8.92 22.50
CA GLY A 247 -11.54 -9.95 22.18
C GLY A 247 -11.39 -10.53 20.78
N ASP A 248 -12.51 -10.73 20.13
CA ASP A 248 -12.56 -11.39 18.81
C ASP A 248 -12.05 -10.49 17.69
N LYS A 249 -12.25 -9.18 17.79
CA LYS A 249 -11.66 -8.21 16.83
C LYS A 249 -10.14 -8.34 16.78
N LYS A 250 -9.47 -8.40 17.92
CA LYS A 250 -8.00 -8.60 17.98
C LYS A 250 -7.58 -9.91 17.33
N LYS A 251 -8.28 -11.00 17.63
CA LYS A 251 -7.98 -12.32 17.07
C LYS A 251 -8.12 -12.31 15.54
N GLU A 252 -9.20 -11.71 15.05
CA GLU A 252 -9.44 -11.61 13.61
C GLU A 252 -8.37 -10.79 12.93
N LEU A 253 -8.03 -9.60 13.45
CA LEU A 253 -6.97 -8.75 12.90
C LEU A 253 -5.61 -9.47 12.86
N ILE A 254 -5.28 -10.25 13.89
CA ILE A 254 -4.04 -11.05 13.89
C ILE A 254 -4.08 -12.10 12.77
N ARG A 255 -5.20 -12.78 12.57
CA ARG A 255 -5.41 -13.77 11.51
C ARG A 255 -5.17 -13.18 10.13
N LEU A 256 -5.79 -12.00 9.87
CA LEU A 256 -5.64 -11.27 8.61
C LEU A 256 -4.19 -10.79 8.41
N LEU A 257 -3.57 -10.28 9.46
CA LEU A 257 -2.20 -9.77 9.44
C LEU A 257 -1.18 -10.88 9.11
N VAL A 258 -1.37 -12.09 9.64
CA VAL A 258 -0.54 -13.27 9.31
C VAL A 258 -0.60 -13.59 7.81
N ARG A 259 -1.80 -13.51 7.22
CA ARG A 259 -1.99 -13.75 5.78
C ARG A 259 -1.35 -12.63 4.95
N MET A 260 -1.58 -11.36 5.30
CA MET A 260 -1.00 -10.21 4.63
C MET A 260 0.54 -10.25 4.68
N ARG A 261 1.11 -10.58 5.85
CA ARG A 261 2.57 -10.68 6.02
C ARG A 261 3.18 -11.74 5.11
N PHE A 262 2.57 -12.89 4.99
CA PHE A 262 3.03 -13.92 4.06
C PHE A 262 3.10 -13.40 2.62
N ASP A 263 2.04 -12.74 2.13
CA ASP A 263 2.02 -12.23 0.75
C ASP A 263 3.06 -11.13 0.54
N SER A 264 3.19 -10.19 1.48
CA SER A 264 4.17 -9.11 1.40
C SER A 264 5.62 -9.62 1.50
N TYR A 265 5.86 -10.63 2.34
CA TYR A 265 7.19 -11.24 2.46
C TYR A 265 7.55 -12.01 1.18
N MET A 266 6.60 -12.74 0.58
CA MET A 266 6.80 -13.40 -0.70
C MET A 266 7.09 -12.41 -1.81
N TRP A 267 6.29 -11.34 -1.91
CA TRP A 267 6.50 -10.28 -2.89
C TRP A 267 7.87 -9.59 -2.71
N ASN A 268 8.26 -9.30 -1.46
CA ASN A 268 9.58 -8.74 -1.17
C ASN A 268 10.69 -9.71 -1.59
N TYR A 269 10.58 -10.98 -1.22
CA TYR A 269 11.56 -12.01 -1.53
C TYR A 269 11.75 -12.20 -3.06
N GLU A 270 10.66 -12.23 -3.81
CA GLU A 270 10.67 -12.47 -5.25
C GLU A 270 11.37 -11.35 -6.05
N ARG A 271 11.30 -10.10 -5.58
CA ARG A 271 11.96 -8.95 -6.22
C ARG A 271 13.43 -8.74 -5.84
N LEU A 272 13.89 -9.32 -4.74
CA LEU A 272 15.25 -9.16 -4.26
C LEU A 272 16.28 -9.90 -5.14
N SER A 273 17.51 -9.37 -5.21
CA SER A 273 18.64 -10.09 -5.79
C SER A 273 18.99 -11.33 -4.98
N GLU A 274 19.72 -12.29 -5.56
CA GLU A 274 20.08 -13.55 -4.89
C GLU A 274 20.81 -13.32 -3.54
N SER A 275 21.73 -12.34 -3.48
CA SER A 275 22.43 -11.98 -2.25
C SER A 275 21.46 -11.45 -1.17
N LEU A 276 20.55 -10.56 -1.54
CA LEU A 276 19.57 -9.98 -0.63
C LEU A 276 18.49 -11.00 -0.20
N ARG A 277 18.13 -11.94 -1.07
CA ARG A 277 17.28 -13.09 -0.70
C ARG A 277 17.91 -13.94 0.39
N SER A 278 19.22 -14.21 0.28
CA SER A 278 19.95 -14.97 1.28
C SER A 278 20.00 -14.26 2.64
N GLU A 279 20.04 -12.93 2.63
CA GLU A 279 19.98 -12.10 3.83
C GLU A 279 18.58 -12.07 4.47
N PHE A 280 17.54 -11.92 3.65
CA PHE A 280 16.15 -11.80 4.09
C PHE A 280 15.53 -13.13 4.55
N PHE A 281 15.90 -14.24 3.91
CA PHE A 281 15.25 -15.54 4.11
C PHE A 281 15.23 -16.05 5.56
N PRO A 282 16.33 -15.96 6.36
CA PRO A 282 16.29 -16.38 7.76
C PRO A 282 15.22 -15.65 8.57
N ARG A 283 15.11 -14.33 8.40
CA ARG A 283 14.09 -13.52 9.07
C ARG A 283 12.68 -13.92 8.65
N MET A 284 12.45 -14.08 7.33
CA MET A 284 11.16 -14.54 6.81
C MET A 284 10.76 -15.88 7.43
N ARG A 285 11.65 -16.87 7.43
CA ARG A 285 11.39 -18.19 7.99
C ARG A 285 11.08 -18.13 9.49
N ASP A 286 11.89 -17.41 10.25
CA ASP A 286 11.76 -17.34 11.70
C ASP A 286 10.45 -16.66 12.12
N ASP A 287 10.04 -15.60 11.43
CA ASP A 287 8.75 -14.94 11.67
C ASP A 287 7.56 -15.88 11.38
N LEU A 288 7.59 -16.61 10.25
CA LEU A 288 6.53 -17.56 9.90
C LEU A 288 6.50 -18.78 10.86
N ALA A 289 7.65 -19.27 11.30
CA ALA A 289 7.74 -20.34 12.29
C ALA A 289 7.18 -19.88 13.65
N ALA A 290 7.48 -18.65 14.06
CA ALA A 290 6.95 -18.07 15.29
C ALA A 290 5.41 -17.93 15.26
N GLU A 291 4.81 -17.64 14.11
CA GLU A 291 3.34 -17.65 13.95
C GLU A 291 2.74 -19.05 14.16
N ASN A 292 3.38 -20.07 13.57
CA ASN A 292 2.95 -21.46 13.77
C ASN A 292 3.02 -21.84 15.26
N ALA A 293 4.12 -21.51 15.92
CA ALA A 293 4.33 -21.81 17.35
C ALA A 293 3.29 -21.11 18.25
N ARG A 294 2.87 -19.90 17.89
CA ARG A 294 1.81 -19.14 18.61
C ARG A 294 0.40 -19.59 18.27
N GLY A 295 0.21 -20.47 17.28
CA GLY A 295 -1.11 -20.96 16.86
C GLY A 295 -1.97 -19.89 16.18
N VAL A 296 -1.36 -18.83 15.61
CA VAL A 296 -2.09 -17.73 14.95
C VAL A 296 -2.22 -17.92 13.43
N TYR A 297 -1.57 -18.94 12.89
CA TYR A 297 -1.68 -19.30 11.46
C TYR A 297 -3.02 -20.00 11.18
N ASP A 298 -3.89 -19.32 10.44
CA ASP A 298 -5.14 -19.88 9.96
C ASP A 298 -5.01 -20.34 8.51
N ARG A 299 -4.96 -21.67 8.35
CA ARG A 299 -4.79 -22.32 7.05
C ARG A 299 -5.90 -21.98 6.05
N SER A 300 -7.11 -21.69 6.52
CA SER A 300 -8.28 -21.43 5.67
C SER A 300 -8.17 -20.14 4.84
N LEU A 301 -7.32 -19.19 5.27
CA LEU A 301 -7.05 -17.96 4.54
C LEU A 301 -6.05 -18.12 3.39
N PHE A 302 -5.49 -19.30 3.19
CA PHE A 302 -4.42 -19.55 2.21
C PHE A 302 -4.89 -20.60 1.19
N ASP A 303 -4.68 -20.30 -0.09
CA ASP A 303 -4.84 -21.30 -1.14
C ASP A 303 -3.77 -22.41 -1.05
N ASP A 304 -3.96 -23.52 -1.76
CA ASP A 304 -3.07 -24.68 -1.73
C ASP A 304 -1.61 -24.32 -2.06
N ILE A 305 -1.38 -23.40 -2.97
CA ILE A 305 -0.01 -23.00 -3.38
C ILE A 305 0.66 -22.20 -2.26
N LYS A 306 -0.07 -21.27 -1.62
CA LYS A 306 0.45 -20.47 -0.52
C LYS A 306 0.70 -21.30 0.72
N GLN A 307 -0.21 -22.24 1.04
CA GLN A 307 0.00 -23.22 2.12
C GLN A 307 1.27 -24.02 1.88
N TRP A 308 1.43 -24.59 0.69
CA TRP A 308 2.60 -25.36 0.32
C TRP A 308 3.90 -24.54 0.36
N ARG A 309 3.91 -23.30 -0.18
CA ARG A 309 5.08 -22.41 -0.10
C ARG A 309 5.45 -22.10 1.35
N ARG A 310 4.45 -21.86 2.21
CA ARG A 310 4.68 -21.60 3.63
C ARG A 310 5.28 -22.83 4.34
N GLU A 311 4.77 -24.01 4.08
CA GLU A 311 5.33 -25.29 4.59
C GLU A 311 6.78 -25.47 4.10
N LEU A 312 7.08 -25.19 2.83
CA LEU A 312 8.45 -25.25 2.32
C LEU A 312 9.39 -24.28 3.05
N ILE A 313 8.95 -23.03 3.29
CA ILE A 313 9.78 -22.03 3.96
C ILE A 313 10.12 -22.49 5.38
N VAL A 314 9.16 -23.01 6.12
CA VAL A 314 9.33 -23.37 7.54
C VAL A 314 9.99 -24.73 7.70
N ASP A 315 9.50 -25.74 7.00
CA ASP A 315 9.84 -27.15 7.26
C ASP A 315 10.88 -27.72 6.27
N HIS A 316 10.95 -27.14 5.06
CA HIS A 316 11.84 -27.61 3.98
C HIS A 316 12.58 -26.45 3.29
N PRO A 317 13.34 -25.60 4.03
CA PRO A 317 13.94 -24.37 3.52
C PRO A 317 14.83 -24.56 2.28
N ASP A 318 15.55 -25.69 2.22
CA ASP A 318 16.40 -26.01 1.06
C ASP A 318 15.58 -26.22 -0.22
N LEU A 319 14.38 -26.78 -0.13
CA LEU A 319 13.50 -26.99 -1.27
C LEU A 319 12.87 -25.69 -1.74
N PHE A 320 12.55 -24.78 -0.80
CA PHE A 320 12.06 -23.46 -1.14
C PHE A 320 13.14 -22.65 -1.88
N GLN A 321 14.35 -22.58 -1.34
CA GLN A 321 15.45 -21.82 -1.94
C GLN A 321 15.85 -22.36 -3.31
N LEU A 322 15.73 -23.67 -3.52
CA LEU A 322 16.02 -24.31 -4.81
C LEU A 322 15.14 -23.76 -5.95
N GLN A 323 13.93 -23.26 -5.68
CA GLN A 323 13.05 -22.67 -6.70
C GLN A 323 13.61 -21.36 -7.27
N TYR A 324 14.45 -20.67 -6.51
CA TYR A 324 14.99 -19.35 -6.83
C TYR A 324 16.50 -19.37 -7.13
N SER A 325 17.14 -20.56 -7.11
CA SER A 325 18.56 -20.67 -7.43
C SER A 325 18.78 -20.69 -8.95
N SER A 326 19.76 -19.96 -9.42
CA SER A 326 20.22 -19.98 -10.81
C SER A 326 20.88 -21.32 -11.22
N VAL A 327 21.26 -22.14 -10.25
CA VAL A 327 21.82 -23.48 -10.45
C VAL A 327 20.67 -24.46 -10.61
N GLY A 328 20.32 -24.69 -11.87
CA GLY A 328 19.25 -25.55 -12.37
C GLY A 328 18.73 -26.63 -11.44
N GLY A 329 17.60 -26.33 -10.78
CA GLY A 329 16.86 -27.28 -9.96
C GLY A 329 15.94 -28.23 -10.76
N GLY A 330 16.19 -28.43 -12.06
CA GLY A 330 15.40 -29.32 -12.92
C GLY A 330 16.03 -30.70 -13.05
N GLY A 331 15.30 -31.75 -12.68
CA GLY A 331 15.73 -33.11 -12.88
C GLY A 331 15.02 -34.09 -11.96
N LEU A 332 15.19 -35.39 -12.23
CA LEU A 332 14.59 -36.47 -11.43
C LEU A 332 14.99 -36.39 -9.95
N SER A 333 16.20 -35.91 -9.64
CA SER A 333 16.66 -35.74 -8.25
C SER A 333 15.87 -34.68 -7.49
N THR A 334 15.55 -33.55 -8.09
CA THR A 334 14.73 -32.50 -7.50
C THR A 334 13.28 -32.96 -7.32
N ALA A 335 12.72 -33.59 -8.35
CA ALA A 335 11.39 -34.19 -8.26
C ALA A 335 11.30 -35.20 -7.12
N TRP A 336 12.31 -36.04 -6.94
CA TRP A 336 12.38 -36.99 -5.84
C TRP A 336 12.45 -36.32 -4.46
N ARG A 337 13.17 -35.19 -4.33
CA ARG A 337 13.23 -34.43 -3.07
C ARG A 337 11.85 -33.89 -2.69
N TYR A 338 11.11 -33.29 -3.64
CA TYR A 338 9.73 -32.84 -3.40
C TYR A 338 8.79 -33.99 -3.03
N PHE A 339 8.92 -35.12 -3.73
CA PHE A 339 8.13 -36.31 -3.42
C PHE A 339 8.41 -36.85 -2.00
N ARG A 340 9.66 -36.87 -1.57
CA ARG A 340 10.02 -37.31 -0.21
C ARG A 340 9.53 -36.32 0.87
N ALA A 341 9.44 -35.03 0.58
CA ALA A 341 8.99 -34.01 1.53
C ALA A 341 7.46 -34.06 1.76
N GLY A 342 6.65 -34.31 0.73
CA GLY A 342 5.19 -34.27 0.87
C GLY A 342 4.41 -35.05 -0.20
N GLY A 343 5.04 -36.05 -0.85
CA GLY A 343 4.38 -36.94 -1.82
C GLY A 343 3.98 -36.23 -3.13
N PHE A 344 2.94 -36.79 -3.77
CA PHE A 344 2.43 -36.25 -5.05
C PHE A 344 1.92 -34.78 -4.98
N PRO A 345 1.25 -34.32 -3.92
CA PRO A 345 0.84 -32.91 -3.83
C PRO A 345 2.01 -31.94 -3.99
N TYR A 346 3.16 -32.21 -3.37
CA TYR A 346 4.35 -31.37 -3.47
C TYR A 346 4.94 -31.35 -4.89
N LEU A 347 4.95 -32.49 -5.58
CA LEU A 347 5.36 -32.57 -6.98
C LEU A 347 4.45 -31.75 -7.89
N ILE A 348 3.14 -31.85 -7.70
CA ILE A 348 2.15 -31.12 -8.50
C ILE A 348 2.32 -29.60 -8.29
N ASN A 349 2.48 -29.16 -7.06
CA ASN A 349 2.64 -27.75 -6.74
C ASN A 349 3.99 -27.21 -7.25
N ALA A 350 5.06 -27.97 -7.13
CA ALA A 350 6.36 -27.61 -7.73
C ALA A 350 6.26 -27.43 -9.23
N TYR A 351 5.56 -28.32 -9.92
CA TYR A 351 5.29 -28.23 -11.35
C TYR A 351 4.43 -27.02 -11.73
N ARG A 352 3.36 -26.74 -10.97
CA ARG A 352 2.50 -25.55 -11.17
C ARG A 352 3.27 -24.26 -11.03
N VAL A 353 4.16 -24.17 -10.05
CA VAL A 353 4.98 -22.95 -9.82
C VAL A 353 6.07 -22.79 -10.88
N SER A 354 6.67 -23.85 -11.38
CA SER A 354 7.71 -23.81 -12.42
C SER A 354 7.21 -23.34 -13.80
N ARG A 355 5.89 -23.31 -14.02
CA ARG A 355 5.26 -22.87 -15.27
C ARG A 355 4.69 -21.44 -15.24
N ARG A 356 4.77 -20.77 -14.10
CA ARG A 356 4.43 -19.34 -13.91
C ARG A 356 5.69 -18.49 -14.04
#